data_6c3e50bef0e7697e20174f982da132db
#
_entry.id   6c3e50bef0e7697e20174f982da132db
#
_cell.length_a   1.000
_cell.length_b   1.000
_cell.length_c   1.000
_cell.angle_alpha   90.00
_cell.angle_beta   90.00
_cell.angle_gamma   90.00
#
_symmetry.space_group_name_H-M   'P 1'
#
loop_
_entity.id
_entity.type
_entity.pdbx_description
1 polymer ?
#
loop_
_entity_poly.entity_id
_entity_poly.type
_entity_poly.pdbx_seq_one_letter_code
_entity_poly.pdbx_strand_id
1 'polypeptide(L)'
;MNLQTKLINNNMNKTFADIRVGDILYWGAIDMDHVATTIVTDTHLNLDGEHSPKVCDVTFKTNDGFEFDICNCYINIHNCIIFTHEINGNDIYIGTTKEAVAKNILKTLNSRISFWANRKERFIKRYNEED
;
A
#
# COMPACT_ATOMS: atom_id res chain seq x y z
N MET A 1 -14.74 -10.89 -15.35
CA MET A 1 -13.35 -10.51 -15.67
C MET A 1 -12.47 -10.87 -14.48
N ASN A 2 -11.41 -11.63 -14.67
CA ASN A 2 -10.53 -12.01 -13.59
C ASN A 2 -9.58 -10.85 -13.23
N LEU A 3 -8.86 -10.98 -12.10
CA LEU A 3 -7.97 -9.93 -11.63
C LEU A 3 -6.88 -9.57 -12.65
N GLN A 4 -6.31 -10.57 -13.32
CA GLN A 4 -5.26 -10.34 -14.30
C GLN A 4 -5.76 -9.50 -15.48
N THR A 5 -6.96 -9.77 -15.97
CA THR A 5 -7.56 -8.98 -17.04
C THR A 5 -7.85 -7.56 -16.57
N LYS A 6 -8.31 -7.40 -15.33
CA LYS A 6 -8.51 -6.06 -14.74
C LYS A 6 -7.21 -5.28 -14.67
N LEU A 7 -6.11 -5.93 -14.27
CA LEU A 7 -4.81 -5.26 -14.18
C LEU A 7 -4.32 -4.77 -15.53
N ILE A 8 -4.64 -5.50 -16.61
CA ILE A 8 -4.28 -5.08 -17.97
C ILE A 8 -5.13 -3.91 -18.44
N ASN A 9 -6.43 -3.94 -18.14
CA ASN A 9 -7.40 -2.98 -18.66
C ASN A 9 -7.54 -1.70 -17.84
N ASN A 10 -7.07 -1.70 -16.58
CA ASN A 10 -7.15 -0.54 -15.73
C ASN A 10 -5.88 0.30 -15.84
N ASN A 11 -6.01 1.57 -15.45
CA ASN A 11 -4.90 2.52 -15.55
C ASN A 11 -3.91 2.32 -14.40
N MET A 12 -3.13 1.24 -14.48
CA MET A 12 -2.13 0.89 -13.46
C MET A 12 -0.98 1.90 -13.38
N ASN A 13 -0.84 2.76 -14.40
CA ASN A 13 0.21 3.77 -14.45
C ASN A 13 -0.18 5.07 -13.75
N LYS A 14 -1.43 5.19 -13.28
CA LYS A 14 -1.85 6.36 -12.53
C LYS A 14 -1.07 6.44 -11.22
N THR A 15 -0.38 7.56 -11.02
CA THR A 15 0.47 7.77 -9.84
C THR A 15 -0.14 8.82 -8.92
N PHE A 16 0.47 9.03 -7.76
CA PHE A 16 0.00 10.06 -6.84
C PHE A 16 0.15 11.47 -7.39
N ALA A 17 0.98 11.67 -8.41
CA ALA A 17 1.08 12.98 -9.09
C ALA A 17 -0.22 13.38 -9.76
N ASP A 18 -1.06 12.42 -10.12
CA ASP A 18 -2.34 12.66 -10.81
C ASP A 18 -3.49 12.94 -9.84
N ILE A 19 -3.26 12.82 -8.55
CA ILE A 19 -4.30 12.91 -7.53
C ILE A 19 -4.55 14.36 -7.13
N ARG A 20 -5.83 14.72 -7.05
CA ARG A 20 -6.31 16.05 -6.66
C ARG A 20 -7.34 15.93 -5.56
N VAL A 21 -7.59 17.02 -4.86
CA VAL A 21 -8.67 17.10 -3.86
C VAL A 21 -9.99 16.69 -4.52
N GLY A 22 -10.73 15.82 -3.86
CA GLY A 22 -11.98 15.28 -4.38
C GLY A 22 -11.82 13.93 -5.08
N ASP A 23 -10.60 13.53 -5.39
CA ASP A 23 -10.35 12.24 -6.03
C ASP A 23 -10.50 11.09 -5.05
N ILE A 24 -10.85 9.93 -5.58
CA ILE A 24 -10.97 8.70 -4.81
C ILE A 24 -9.62 8.01 -4.77
N LEU A 25 -9.21 7.61 -3.57
CA LEU A 25 -8.13 6.65 -3.36
C LEU A 25 -8.72 5.34 -2.86
N TYR A 26 -7.96 4.27 -3.05
CA TYR A 26 -8.35 2.92 -2.63
C TYR A 26 -7.41 2.47 -1.53
N TRP A 27 -7.95 1.72 -0.57
CA TRP A 27 -7.11 1.23 0.53
C TRP A 27 -7.58 -0.12 1.03
N GLY A 28 -6.69 -0.83 1.67
CA GLY A 28 -6.99 -2.11 2.27
C GLY A 28 -5.92 -2.51 3.26
N ALA A 29 -6.22 -3.52 4.05
CA ALA A 29 -5.29 -4.12 4.99
C ALA A 29 -5.29 -5.63 4.80
N ILE A 30 -4.29 -6.29 5.33
CA ILE A 30 -4.11 -7.74 5.15
C ILE A 30 -5.26 -8.54 5.77
N ASP A 31 -5.85 -8.00 6.84
CA ASP A 31 -6.96 -8.64 7.55
C ASP A 31 -8.33 -8.29 6.97
N MET A 32 -8.37 -7.51 5.91
CA MET A 32 -9.62 -7.17 5.22
C MET A 32 -9.86 -8.10 4.03
N ASP A 33 -11.12 -8.31 3.70
CA ASP A 33 -11.53 -9.15 2.58
C ASP A 33 -11.93 -8.35 1.34
N HIS A 34 -11.76 -7.04 1.38
CA HIS A 34 -12.12 -6.15 0.27
C HIS A 34 -11.22 -4.92 0.27
N VAL A 35 -11.24 -4.21 -0.85
CA VAL A 35 -10.59 -2.92 -0.99
C VAL A 35 -11.64 -1.83 -0.83
N ALA A 36 -11.40 -0.92 0.11
CA ALA A 36 -12.29 0.19 0.42
C ALA A 36 -11.88 1.44 -0.35
N THR A 37 -12.70 2.47 -0.27
CA THR A 37 -12.42 3.77 -0.89
C THR A 37 -12.33 4.87 0.16
N THR A 38 -11.60 5.91 -0.18
CA THR A 38 -11.52 7.13 0.63
C THR A 38 -11.37 8.31 -0.32
N ILE A 39 -11.70 9.50 0.15
CA ILE A 39 -11.70 10.71 -0.69
C ILE A 39 -10.62 11.66 -0.19
N VAL A 40 -9.82 12.16 -1.11
CA VAL A 40 -8.77 13.14 -0.81
C VAL A 40 -9.41 14.45 -0.42
N THR A 41 -9.12 14.93 0.78
CA THR A 41 -9.65 16.20 1.30
C THR A 41 -8.64 17.33 1.24
N ASP A 42 -7.35 16.99 1.22
CA ASP A 42 -6.30 17.99 1.19
C ASP A 42 -5.04 17.39 0.58
N THR A 43 -4.32 18.23 -0.17
CA THR A 43 -2.97 17.94 -0.63
C THR A 43 -2.11 19.16 -0.29
N HIS A 44 -1.04 18.93 0.47
CA HIS A 44 -0.19 20.01 0.92
C HIS A 44 1.24 19.81 0.42
N LEU A 45 1.74 20.80 -0.30
CA LEU A 45 3.12 20.82 -0.75
C LEU A 45 3.98 21.51 0.31
N ASN A 46 4.92 20.77 0.89
CA ASN A 46 5.88 21.31 1.83
C ASN A 46 7.03 21.94 1.08
N LEU A 47 7.16 23.26 1.21
CA LEU A 47 8.24 24.01 0.57
C LEU A 47 9.49 24.13 1.44
N ASP A 48 9.42 23.65 2.68
CA ASP A 48 10.53 23.70 3.66
C ASP A 48 11.52 22.55 3.48
N GLY A 49 11.64 22.03 2.25
CA GLY A 49 12.53 20.92 1.92
C GLY A 49 14.02 21.22 2.03
N GLU A 50 14.40 22.36 2.60
CA GLU A 50 15.82 22.70 2.73
C GLU A 50 16.53 21.95 3.86
N HIS A 51 15.82 21.15 4.67
CA HIS A 51 16.43 20.64 5.89
C HIS A 51 16.76 19.16 5.91
N SER A 52 16.27 18.35 4.96
CA SER A 52 16.60 16.94 5.00
C SER A 52 16.15 16.23 3.73
N PRO A 53 16.96 15.34 3.17
CA PRO A 53 16.52 14.48 2.08
C PRO A 53 15.41 13.50 2.51
N LYS A 54 15.07 13.49 3.81
CA LYS A 54 14.01 12.65 4.36
C LYS A 54 12.69 13.39 4.51
N VAL A 55 12.63 14.70 4.26
CA VAL A 55 11.38 15.44 4.37
C VAL A 55 10.51 15.10 3.17
N CYS A 56 9.31 14.64 3.46
CA CYS A 56 8.33 14.38 2.43
C CYS A 56 7.75 15.70 1.96
N ASP A 57 7.73 15.90 0.65
CA ASP A 57 7.38 17.19 0.09
C ASP A 57 5.87 17.36 -0.12
N VAL A 58 5.12 16.26 -0.17
CA VAL A 58 3.68 16.30 -0.39
C VAL A 58 2.97 15.46 0.67
N THR A 59 2.02 16.07 1.34
CA THR A 59 1.15 15.39 2.31
C THR A 59 -0.25 15.27 1.72
N PHE A 60 -0.82 14.07 1.78
CA PHE A 60 -2.20 13.80 1.39
C PHE A 60 -3.03 13.51 2.63
N LYS A 61 -4.24 14.06 2.67
CA LYS A 61 -5.21 13.79 3.73
C LYS A 61 -6.51 13.31 3.10
N THR A 62 -7.21 12.43 3.80
CA THR A 62 -8.47 11.88 3.33
C THR A 62 -9.58 12.05 4.35
N ASN A 63 -10.83 11.89 3.89
CA ASN A 63 -12.00 12.03 4.75
C ASN A 63 -12.12 10.94 5.83
N ASP A 64 -11.42 9.81 5.66
CA ASP A 64 -11.37 8.74 6.66
C ASP A 64 -10.26 8.95 7.69
N GLY A 65 -9.56 10.06 7.63
CA GLY A 65 -8.51 10.40 8.58
C GLY A 65 -7.13 9.89 8.23
N PHE A 66 -6.94 9.34 7.05
CA PHE A 66 -5.60 8.98 6.61
C PHE A 66 -4.78 10.23 6.30
N GLU A 67 -3.54 10.20 6.72
CA GLU A 67 -2.57 11.24 6.41
C GLU A 67 -1.26 10.56 6.09
N PHE A 68 -0.72 10.84 4.91
CA PHE A 68 0.52 10.21 4.48
C PHE A 68 1.32 11.17 3.62
N ASP A 69 2.63 10.93 3.62
CA ASP A 69 3.59 11.80 2.95
C ASP A 69 4.33 11.04 1.86
N ILE A 70 4.58 11.71 0.74
CA ILE A 70 5.41 11.17 -0.33
C ILE A 70 6.42 12.23 -0.73
N CYS A 71 7.69 11.84 -0.86
CA CYS A 71 8.72 12.73 -1.38
C CYS A 71 8.39 13.14 -2.81
N ASN A 72 8.52 14.42 -3.12
CA ASN A 72 8.13 14.95 -4.42
C ASN A 72 8.85 14.24 -5.57
N CYS A 73 10.09 13.84 -5.38
CA CYS A 73 10.84 13.11 -6.40
C CYS A 73 10.27 11.72 -6.70
N TYR A 74 9.43 11.18 -5.83
CA TYR A 74 8.83 9.86 -6.01
C TYR A 74 7.33 9.91 -6.34
N ILE A 75 6.69 11.09 -6.26
CA ILE A 75 5.26 11.21 -6.48
C ILE A 75 4.83 10.75 -7.87
N ASN A 76 5.72 10.85 -8.85
CA ASN A 76 5.45 10.43 -10.22
C ASN A 76 5.59 8.93 -10.43
N ILE A 77 6.14 8.23 -9.47
CA ILE A 77 6.48 6.81 -9.59
C ILE A 77 5.50 5.94 -8.83
N HIS A 78 5.04 6.40 -7.66
CA HIS A 78 4.24 5.59 -6.79
C HIS A 78 2.76 5.60 -7.17
N ASN A 79 2.16 4.42 -7.18
CA ASN A 79 0.72 4.23 -7.34
C ASN A 79 0.12 3.48 -6.13
N CYS A 80 0.94 3.04 -5.21
CA CYS A 80 0.52 2.42 -3.96
C CYS A 80 1.63 2.59 -2.94
N ILE A 81 1.27 2.94 -1.74
CA ILE A 81 2.18 3.03 -0.60
C ILE A 81 1.67 2.15 0.53
N ILE A 82 2.59 1.79 1.41
CA ILE A 82 2.30 0.96 2.57
C ILE A 82 2.71 1.76 3.79
N PHE A 83 1.83 1.81 4.79
CA PHE A 83 2.19 2.39 6.09
C PHE A 83 1.57 1.58 7.21
N THR A 84 2.22 1.57 8.37
CA THR A 84 1.72 0.89 9.56
C THR A 84 0.77 1.81 10.30
N HIS A 85 -0.45 1.34 10.54
CA HIS A 85 -1.41 2.08 11.33
C HIS A 85 -1.07 1.92 12.81
N GLU A 86 -0.78 3.03 13.49
CA GLU A 86 -0.26 3.03 14.86
C GLU A 86 -1.18 2.35 15.87
N ILE A 87 -2.51 2.50 15.71
CA ILE A 87 -3.48 1.99 16.67
C ILE A 87 -3.59 0.47 16.60
N ASN A 88 -3.56 -0.10 15.41
CA ASN A 88 -3.82 -1.52 15.19
C ASN A 88 -2.56 -2.32 14.85
N GLY A 89 -1.45 -1.66 14.55
CA GLY A 89 -0.23 -2.33 14.15
C GLY A 89 -0.32 -3.07 12.81
N ASN A 90 -1.39 -2.86 12.05
CA ASN A 90 -1.59 -3.49 10.75
C ASN A 90 -1.09 -2.58 9.64
N ASP A 91 -0.49 -3.18 8.62
CA ASP A 91 -0.09 -2.45 7.43
C ASP A 91 -1.31 -2.04 6.63
N ILE A 92 -1.36 -0.78 6.26
CA ILE A 92 -2.39 -0.22 5.40
C ILE A 92 -1.78 0.03 4.02
N TYR A 93 -2.46 -0.43 2.99
CA TYR A 93 -2.09 -0.21 1.60
C TYR A 93 -3.04 0.84 1.04
N ILE A 94 -2.50 1.95 0.56
CA ILE A 94 -3.32 2.99 -0.07
C ILE A 94 -2.77 3.26 -1.47
N GLY A 95 -3.66 3.38 -2.44
CA GLY A 95 -3.24 3.49 -3.83
C GLY A 95 -4.20 4.28 -4.69
N THR A 96 -3.71 4.60 -5.86
CA THR A 96 -4.45 5.40 -6.85
C THR A 96 -5.48 4.58 -7.61
N THR A 97 -5.31 3.27 -7.64
CA THR A 97 -6.26 2.34 -8.27
C THR A 97 -6.52 1.17 -7.34
N LYS A 98 -7.71 0.59 -7.48
CA LYS A 98 -8.09 -0.60 -6.73
C LYS A 98 -7.14 -1.76 -7.00
N GLU A 99 -6.73 -1.90 -8.25
CA GLU A 99 -5.85 -2.97 -8.70
C GLU A 99 -4.45 -2.86 -8.10
N ALA A 100 -3.93 -1.66 -7.96
CA ALA A 100 -2.63 -1.44 -7.33
C ALA A 100 -2.64 -1.88 -5.87
N VAL A 101 -3.69 -1.56 -5.13
CA VAL A 101 -3.85 -1.98 -3.73
C VAL A 101 -3.99 -3.50 -3.64
N ALA A 102 -4.88 -4.08 -4.44
CA ALA A 102 -5.10 -5.52 -4.43
C ALA A 102 -3.83 -6.31 -4.77
N LYS A 103 -3.09 -5.85 -5.77
CA LYS A 103 -1.83 -6.49 -6.17
C LYS A 103 -0.82 -6.51 -5.03
N ASN A 104 -0.67 -5.40 -4.33
CA ASN A 104 0.28 -5.29 -3.22
C ASN A 104 -0.14 -6.15 -2.03
N ILE A 105 -1.43 -6.19 -1.71
CA ILE A 105 -1.93 -7.05 -0.64
C ILE A 105 -1.69 -8.53 -0.98
N LEU A 106 -2.03 -8.95 -2.20
CA LEU A 106 -1.83 -10.33 -2.64
C LEU A 106 -0.35 -10.73 -2.61
N LYS A 107 0.53 -9.84 -3.04
CA LYS A 107 1.97 -10.08 -2.98
C LYS A 107 2.43 -10.36 -1.55
N THR A 108 1.97 -9.57 -0.59
CA THR A 108 2.32 -9.73 0.82
C THR A 108 1.75 -11.03 1.38
N LEU A 109 0.49 -11.34 1.09
CA LEU A 109 -0.14 -12.58 1.54
C LEU A 109 0.60 -13.80 1.00
N ASN A 110 0.96 -13.80 -0.27
CA ASN A 110 1.71 -14.89 -0.88
C ASN A 110 3.08 -15.08 -0.22
N SER A 111 3.76 -13.98 0.09
CA SER A 111 5.05 -14.05 0.80
C SER A 111 4.89 -14.64 2.19
N ARG A 112 3.83 -14.29 2.91
CA ARG A 112 3.57 -14.83 4.25
C ARG A 112 3.21 -16.31 4.20
N ILE A 113 2.41 -16.73 3.23
CA ILE A 113 2.08 -18.14 3.03
C ILE A 113 3.36 -18.96 2.80
N SER A 114 4.23 -18.49 1.90
CA SER A 114 5.50 -19.17 1.60
C SER A 114 6.40 -19.26 2.84
N PHE A 115 6.48 -18.18 3.61
CA PHE A 115 7.27 -18.15 4.83
C PHE A 115 6.82 -19.24 5.81
N TRP A 116 5.51 -19.30 6.08
CA TRP A 116 4.99 -20.28 7.05
C TRP A 116 5.03 -21.70 6.52
N ALA A 117 4.86 -21.91 5.23
CA ALA A 117 5.00 -23.23 4.62
C ALA A 117 6.43 -23.76 4.80
N ASN A 118 7.44 -22.94 4.53
CA ASN A 118 8.83 -23.30 4.72
C ASN A 118 9.17 -23.56 6.18
N ARG A 119 8.61 -22.75 7.07
CA ARG A 119 8.79 -22.91 8.51
C ARG A 119 8.23 -24.25 9.00
N LYS A 120 7.05 -24.62 8.52
CA LYS A 120 6.40 -25.88 8.84
C LYS A 120 7.26 -27.05 8.39
N GLU A 121 7.78 -27.02 7.17
CA GLU A 121 8.62 -28.06 6.63
C GLU A 121 9.90 -28.26 7.47
N ARG A 122 10.54 -27.16 7.83
CA ARG A 122 11.75 -27.22 8.66
C ARG A 122 11.47 -27.78 10.04
N PHE A 123 10.32 -27.41 10.62
CA PHE A 123 9.92 -27.94 11.93
C PHE A 123 9.71 -29.44 11.85
N ILE A 124 8.97 -29.94 10.86
CA ILE A 124 8.69 -31.37 10.70
C ILE A 124 9.98 -32.15 10.51
N LYS A 125 10.87 -31.68 9.66
CA LYS A 125 12.15 -32.31 9.41
C LYS A 125 12.96 -32.45 10.70
N ARG A 126 13.07 -31.38 11.45
CA ARG A 126 13.84 -31.36 12.68
C ARG A 126 13.21 -32.26 13.73
N TYR A 127 11.90 -32.26 13.87
CA TYR A 127 11.17 -33.15 14.78
C TYR A 127 11.46 -34.61 14.47
N ASN A 128 11.47 -34.99 13.20
CA ASN A 128 11.73 -36.36 12.80
C ASN A 128 13.19 -36.77 13.03
N GLU A 129 14.13 -35.84 12.98
CA GLU A 129 15.55 -36.12 13.21
C GLU A 129 15.91 -36.30 14.70
N GLU A 130 15.07 -35.80 15.60
CA GLU A 130 15.33 -35.87 17.03
C GLU A 130 14.99 -37.24 17.64
N ASP A 131 14.34 -38.12 16.89
CA ASP A 131 14.08 -39.48 17.32
C ASP A 131 15.29 -40.37 17.00
#